data_4469b2de4d3ee8dcf20df50354e5a7d4
#
_entry.id   4469b2de4d3ee8dcf20df50354e5a7d4
#
_cell.length_a   1.000
_cell.length_b   1.000
_cell.length_c   1.000
_cell.angle_alpha   90.00
_cell.angle_beta   90.00
_cell.angle_gamma   90.00
#
_symmetry.space_group_name_H-M   'P 1'
#
loop_
_entity.id
_entity.type
_entity.pdbx_description
1 polymer ?
#
loop_
_entity_poly.entity_id
_entity_poly.type
_entity_poly.pdbx_seq_one_letter_code
_entity_poly.pdbx_strand_id
1 'polypeptide(L)'
;MSFFEEIKLHKGKRRIYDIIFFAFISSFIAALENMFPRPIPYFRIGFSFIMIIIVLDSFKLREMILLILIKNLSVAIAFAYIFTPPFYLGLCGGIVSVIIMKFMRVFKNTFSFFGISLAGALTSNLSQAFLSKYLFHLPDIKFLIVPVFVLSLITGSVVGIITIFLIKDNY
;
A
#
# COMPACT_ATOMS: atom_id res chain seq x y z
N MET A 1 5.41 -9.13 -25.76
CA MET A 1 4.28 -8.52 -25.01
C MET A 1 4.61 -8.72 -23.54
N SER A 2 4.76 -7.67 -22.75
CA SER A 2 5.13 -7.82 -21.35
C SER A 2 3.94 -8.39 -20.56
N PHE A 3 4.21 -9.16 -19.49
CA PHE A 3 3.19 -9.72 -18.60
C PHE A 3 2.15 -8.66 -18.13
N PHE A 4 2.60 -7.44 -17.90
CA PHE A 4 1.75 -6.32 -17.47
C PHE A 4 0.84 -5.78 -18.60
N GLU A 5 1.24 -5.89 -19.87
CA GLU A 5 0.39 -5.54 -21.01
C GLU A 5 -0.73 -6.56 -21.18
N GLU A 6 -0.42 -7.82 -20.98
CA GLU A 6 -1.42 -8.89 -21.02
C GLU A 6 -2.49 -8.70 -19.95
N ILE A 7 -2.09 -8.35 -18.70
CA ILE A 7 -3.04 -8.05 -17.61
C ILE A 7 -3.98 -6.89 -17.99
N LYS A 8 -3.52 -5.86 -18.69
CA LYS A 8 -4.38 -4.74 -19.13
C LYS A 8 -5.48 -5.19 -20.09
N LEU A 9 -5.23 -6.23 -20.87
CA LEU A 9 -6.18 -6.77 -21.86
C LEU A 9 -7.22 -7.70 -21.24
N HIS A 10 -6.97 -8.20 -20.03
CA HIS A 10 -7.92 -9.08 -19.34
C HIS A 10 -9.22 -8.32 -19.00
N LYS A 11 -10.36 -8.96 -19.27
CA LYS A 11 -11.71 -8.46 -18.98
C LYS A 11 -12.54 -9.52 -18.25
N GLY A 12 -13.56 -9.08 -17.52
CA GLY A 12 -14.51 -9.97 -16.87
C GLY A 12 -13.88 -10.87 -15.81
N LYS A 13 -14.12 -12.18 -15.87
CA LYS A 13 -13.67 -13.15 -14.86
C LYS A 13 -12.15 -13.19 -14.70
N ARG A 14 -11.37 -13.16 -15.80
CA ARG A 14 -9.90 -13.14 -15.73
C ARG A 14 -9.38 -11.94 -14.93
N ARG A 15 -9.99 -10.78 -15.10
CA ARG A 15 -9.64 -9.57 -14.37
C ARG A 15 -9.82 -9.71 -12.85
N ILE A 16 -10.86 -10.41 -12.43
CA ILE A 16 -11.11 -10.68 -11.00
C ILE A 16 -10.04 -11.64 -10.45
N TYR A 17 -9.64 -12.66 -11.21
CA TYR A 17 -8.57 -13.57 -10.79
C TYR A 17 -7.24 -12.84 -10.61
N ASP A 18 -6.89 -11.88 -11.49
CA ASP A 18 -5.69 -11.06 -11.35
C ASP A 18 -5.73 -10.24 -10.06
N ILE A 19 -6.86 -9.60 -9.76
CA ILE A 19 -7.02 -8.81 -8.52
C ILE A 19 -6.83 -9.71 -7.29
N ILE A 20 -7.46 -10.88 -7.26
CA ILE A 20 -7.36 -11.83 -6.16
C ILE A 20 -5.91 -12.31 -6.02
N PHE A 21 -5.25 -12.66 -7.11
CA PHE A 21 -3.87 -13.12 -7.12
C PHE A 21 -2.91 -12.09 -6.51
N PHE A 22 -2.96 -10.83 -6.99
CA PHE A 22 -2.12 -9.76 -6.45
C PHE A 22 -2.50 -9.38 -5.01
N ALA A 23 -3.77 -9.47 -4.66
CA ALA A 23 -4.22 -9.27 -3.28
C ALA A 23 -3.66 -10.35 -2.34
N PHE A 24 -3.63 -11.61 -2.77
CA PHE A 24 -3.04 -12.71 -1.99
C PHE A 24 -1.55 -12.54 -1.77
N ILE A 25 -0.78 -12.23 -2.83
CA ILE A 25 0.66 -11.96 -2.70
C ILE A 25 0.91 -10.78 -1.77
N SER A 26 0.16 -9.69 -1.96
CA SER A 26 0.25 -8.50 -1.10
C SER A 26 -0.12 -8.81 0.35
N SER A 27 -1.11 -9.69 0.59
CA SER A 27 -1.51 -10.15 1.92
C SER A 27 -0.43 -11.00 2.56
N PHE A 28 0.20 -11.89 1.80
CA PHE A 28 1.30 -12.73 2.29
C PHE A 28 2.49 -11.88 2.74
N ILE A 29 2.89 -10.89 1.93
CA ILE A 29 3.96 -9.94 2.30
C ILE A 29 3.57 -9.17 3.56
N ALA A 30 2.32 -8.68 3.65
CA ALA A 30 1.83 -7.98 4.83
C ALA A 30 1.74 -8.87 6.08
N ALA A 31 1.48 -10.17 5.92
CA ALA A 31 1.49 -11.14 7.01
C ALA A 31 2.92 -11.35 7.53
N LEU A 32 3.90 -11.53 6.64
CA LEU A 32 5.31 -11.59 7.02
C LEU A 32 5.75 -10.31 7.76
N GLU A 33 5.35 -9.16 7.25
CA GLU A 33 5.62 -7.86 7.86
C GLU A 33 5.05 -7.74 9.29
N ASN A 34 3.89 -8.34 9.54
CA ASN A 34 3.28 -8.37 10.88
C ASN A 34 4.00 -9.28 11.89
N MET A 35 4.84 -10.21 11.42
CA MET A 35 5.65 -11.07 12.30
C MET A 35 6.87 -10.33 12.86
N PHE A 36 7.30 -9.24 12.23
CA PHE A 36 8.41 -8.43 12.73
C PHE A 36 7.94 -7.40 13.75
N PRO A 37 8.77 -7.08 14.75
CA PRO A 37 8.44 -6.04 15.73
C PRO A 37 8.29 -4.68 15.01
N ARG A 38 7.20 -4.00 15.28
CA ARG A 38 6.92 -2.69 14.67
C ARG A 38 7.74 -1.61 15.37
N PRO A 39 8.51 -0.79 14.63
CA PRO A 39 9.29 0.29 15.22
C PRO A 39 8.41 1.35 15.90
N ILE A 40 7.20 1.55 15.42
CA ILE A 40 6.21 2.45 16.01
C ILE A 40 4.88 1.67 16.14
N PRO A 41 4.23 1.67 17.33
CA PRO A 41 2.94 1.04 17.51
C PRO A 41 1.92 1.55 16.47
N TYR A 42 1.12 0.63 15.92
CA TYR A 42 0.08 0.87 14.93
C TYR A 42 0.55 1.25 13.50
N PHE A 43 1.83 1.60 13.29
CA PHE A 43 2.35 1.91 11.94
C PHE A 43 2.93 0.66 11.28
N ARG A 44 2.71 0.58 9.95
CA ARG A 44 3.18 -0.54 9.13
C ARG A 44 4.36 -0.09 8.26
N ILE A 45 5.31 -0.99 8.05
CA ILE A 45 6.48 -0.72 7.19
C ILE A 45 6.05 -0.50 5.74
N GLY A 46 5.12 -1.31 5.22
CA GLY A 46 4.49 -1.06 3.92
C GLY A 46 5.11 -1.80 2.74
N PHE A 47 5.92 -2.84 2.94
CA PHE A 47 6.46 -3.65 1.84
C PHE A 47 5.38 -4.26 0.94
N SER A 48 4.21 -4.54 1.50
CA SER A 48 3.06 -5.02 0.74
C SER A 48 2.57 -4.05 -0.34
N PHE A 49 2.97 -2.77 -0.29
CA PHE A 49 2.69 -1.79 -1.34
C PHE A 49 3.50 -2.01 -2.61
N ILE A 50 4.59 -2.79 -2.58
CA ILE A 50 5.35 -3.16 -3.78
C ILE A 50 4.40 -3.74 -4.85
N MET A 51 3.57 -4.71 -4.46
CA MET A 51 2.61 -5.32 -5.40
C MET A 51 1.57 -4.32 -5.91
N ILE A 52 1.15 -3.37 -5.08
CA ILE A 52 0.19 -2.34 -5.44
C ILE A 52 0.79 -1.39 -6.48
N ILE A 53 2.06 -0.99 -6.33
CA ILE A 53 2.75 -0.10 -7.27
C ILE A 53 3.01 -0.80 -8.59
N ILE A 54 3.38 -2.08 -8.58
CA ILE A 54 3.58 -2.89 -9.79
C ILE A 54 2.33 -2.90 -10.68
N VAL A 55 1.15 -3.09 -10.08
CA VAL A 55 -0.12 -3.13 -10.82
C VAL A 55 -0.77 -1.76 -11.01
N LEU A 56 -0.11 -0.68 -10.57
CA LEU A 56 -0.66 0.68 -10.61
C LEU A 56 -1.11 1.11 -11.99
N ASP A 57 -0.35 0.75 -13.04
CA ASP A 57 -0.67 1.07 -14.44
C ASP A 57 -1.71 0.15 -15.05
N SER A 58 -1.84 -1.06 -14.54
CA SER A 58 -2.71 -2.09 -15.10
C SER A 58 -4.13 -2.04 -14.54
N PHE A 59 -4.32 -1.65 -13.29
CA PHE A 59 -5.60 -1.67 -12.59
C PHE A 59 -6.25 -0.30 -12.51
N LYS A 60 -7.59 -0.27 -12.59
CA LYS A 60 -8.39 0.94 -12.34
C LYS A 60 -8.43 1.23 -10.82
N LEU A 61 -8.76 2.47 -10.45
CA LEU A 61 -8.84 2.88 -9.05
C LEU A 61 -9.76 1.96 -8.22
N ARG A 62 -10.93 1.60 -8.76
CA ARG A 62 -11.89 0.70 -8.08
C ARG A 62 -11.29 -0.69 -7.82
N GLU A 63 -10.54 -1.22 -8.78
CA GLU A 63 -9.88 -2.53 -8.68
C GLU A 63 -8.75 -2.50 -7.62
N MET A 64 -8.02 -1.41 -7.55
CA MET A 64 -6.99 -1.20 -6.53
C MET A 64 -7.58 -1.05 -5.12
N ILE A 65 -8.70 -0.36 -4.99
CA ILE A 65 -9.43 -0.28 -3.71
C ILE A 65 -9.89 -1.68 -3.28
N LEU A 66 -10.44 -2.46 -4.21
CA LEU A 66 -10.85 -3.85 -3.95
C LEU A 66 -9.64 -4.72 -3.52
N LEU A 67 -8.50 -4.57 -4.19
CA LEU A 67 -7.25 -5.25 -3.81
C LEU A 67 -6.85 -4.92 -2.37
N ILE A 68 -6.90 -3.64 -1.98
CA ILE A 68 -6.59 -3.22 -0.60
C ILE A 68 -7.59 -3.79 0.40
N LEU A 69 -8.88 -3.80 0.07
CA LEU A 69 -9.92 -4.40 0.92
C LEU A 69 -9.63 -5.88 1.16
N ILE A 70 -9.42 -6.67 0.11
CA ILE A 70 -9.11 -8.09 0.20
C ILE A 70 -7.83 -8.30 1.01
N LYS A 71 -6.76 -7.57 0.69
CA LYS A 71 -5.49 -7.63 1.42
C LYS A 71 -5.66 -7.40 2.92
N ASN A 72 -6.28 -6.28 3.30
CA ASN A 72 -6.42 -5.93 4.72
C ASN A 72 -7.34 -6.90 5.45
N LEU A 73 -8.42 -7.36 4.81
CA LEU A 73 -9.33 -8.34 5.39
C LEU A 73 -8.64 -9.69 5.60
N SER A 74 -7.90 -10.18 4.59
CA SER A 74 -7.16 -11.46 4.69
C SER A 74 -6.15 -11.45 5.84
N VAL A 75 -5.39 -10.35 5.98
CA VAL A 75 -4.41 -10.22 7.07
C VAL A 75 -5.11 -10.07 8.43
N ALA A 76 -6.22 -9.34 8.49
CA ALA A 76 -6.99 -9.16 9.72
C ALA A 76 -7.63 -10.47 10.20
N ILE A 77 -8.07 -11.33 9.28
CA ILE A 77 -8.55 -12.68 9.59
C ILE A 77 -7.40 -13.54 10.14
N ALA A 78 -6.26 -13.57 9.44
CA ALA A 78 -5.11 -14.39 9.79
C ALA A 78 -4.55 -14.08 11.20
N PHE A 79 -4.58 -12.83 11.60
CA PHE A 79 -4.04 -12.37 12.89
C PHE A 79 -5.14 -12.01 13.92
N ALA A 80 -6.41 -12.33 13.64
CA ALA A 80 -7.56 -12.13 14.53
C ALA A 80 -7.73 -10.68 15.04
N TYR A 81 -7.40 -9.65 14.22
CA TYR A 81 -7.58 -8.24 14.60
C TYR A 81 -8.65 -7.50 13.79
N ILE A 82 -9.65 -8.21 13.28
CA ILE A 82 -10.83 -7.61 12.61
C ILE A 82 -11.51 -6.65 13.58
N PHE A 83 -11.96 -5.51 13.08
CA PHE A 83 -12.62 -4.44 13.85
C PHE A 83 -11.79 -3.81 14.96
N THR A 84 -10.50 -4.05 14.99
CA THR A 84 -9.58 -3.36 15.91
C THR A 84 -9.02 -2.06 15.28
N PRO A 85 -8.48 -1.11 16.08
CA PRO A 85 -7.85 0.10 15.56
C PRO A 85 -6.84 -0.13 14.43
N PRO A 86 -5.90 -1.09 14.52
CA PRO A 86 -4.96 -1.38 13.43
C PRO A 86 -5.61 -1.78 12.10
N PHE A 87 -6.79 -2.42 12.13
CA PHE A 87 -7.54 -2.76 10.92
C PHE A 87 -8.01 -1.50 10.19
N TYR A 88 -8.69 -0.60 10.90
CA TYR A 88 -9.22 0.64 10.31
C TYR A 88 -8.10 1.57 9.84
N LEU A 89 -7.04 1.71 10.64
CA LEU A 89 -5.87 2.51 10.29
C LEU A 89 -5.21 2.01 9.00
N GLY A 90 -5.01 0.68 8.89
CA GLY A 90 -4.43 0.06 7.71
C GLY A 90 -5.31 0.18 6.47
N LEU A 91 -6.63 0.05 6.64
CA LEU A 91 -7.60 0.17 5.55
C LEU A 91 -7.64 1.60 4.99
N CYS A 92 -7.88 2.58 5.87
CA CYS A 92 -7.98 3.98 5.47
C CYS A 92 -6.67 4.51 4.91
N GLY A 93 -5.54 4.24 5.56
CA GLY A 93 -4.21 4.61 5.07
C GLY A 93 -3.91 4.01 3.70
N GLY A 94 -4.29 2.75 3.48
CA GLY A 94 -4.14 2.08 2.19
C GLY A 94 -4.98 2.71 1.08
N ILE A 95 -6.25 2.99 1.34
CA ILE A 95 -7.17 3.60 0.36
C ILE A 95 -6.68 5.00 -0.02
N VAL A 96 -6.39 5.85 0.96
CA VAL A 96 -5.92 7.22 0.72
C VAL A 96 -4.59 7.21 -0.06
N SER A 97 -3.67 6.32 0.31
CA SER A 97 -2.39 6.14 -0.38
C SER A 97 -2.59 5.79 -1.86
N VAL A 98 -3.46 4.82 -2.18
CA VAL A 98 -3.72 4.43 -3.57
C VAL A 98 -4.37 5.54 -4.38
N ILE A 99 -5.27 6.31 -3.79
CA ILE A 99 -5.87 7.46 -4.46
C ILE A 99 -4.78 8.46 -4.86
N ILE A 100 -3.87 8.82 -3.95
CA ILE A 100 -2.78 9.76 -4.21
C ILE A 100 -1.80 9.17 -5.25
N MET A 101 -1.38 7.91 -5.11
CA MET A 101 -0.51 7.27 -6.09
C MET A 101 -1.12 7.26 -7.49
N LYS A 102 -2.42 6.97 -7.60
CA LYS A 102 -3.14 6.97 -8.87
C LYS A 102 -3.26 8.36 -9.47
N PHE A 103 -3.51 9.37 -8.63
CA PHE A 103 -3.54 10.77 -9.05
C PHE A 103 -2.17 11.21 -9.57
N MET A 104 -1.08 10.93 -8.84
CA MET A 104 0.28 11.25 -9.29
C MET A 104 0.64 10.54 -10.60
N ARG A 105 0.12 9.32 -10.81
CA ARG A 105 0.37 8.57 -12.04
C ARG A 105 -0.30 9.16 -13.28
N VAL A 106 -1.33 9.98 -13.13
CA VAL A 106 -1.90 10.75 -14.26
C VAL A 106 -0.83 11.67 -14.87
N PHE A 107 0.07 12.21 -14.06
CA PHE A 107 1.20 13.04 -14.48
C PHE A 107 2.45 12.19 -14.77
N LYS A 108 2.32 11.22 -15.69
CA LYS A 108 3.34 10.20 -16.00
C LYS A 108 4.74 10.74 -16.27
N ASN A 109 4.84 11.92 -16.87
CA ASN A 109 6.12 12.51 -17.29
C ASN A 109 6.84 13.26 -16.15
N THR A 110 6.15 13.51 -15.02
CA THR A 110 6.68 14.33 -13.92
C THR A 110 7.14 13.46 -12.75
N PHE A 111 6.45 12.34 -12.47
CA PHE A 111 6.71 11.52 -11.30
C PHE A 111 7.21 10.12 -11.68
N SER A 112 8.39 9.76 -11.18
CA SER A 112 8.92 8.41 -11.29
C SER A 112 8.21 7.46 -10.31
N PHE A 113 8.32 6.15 -10.51
CA PHE A 113 7.81 5.15 -9.57
C PHE A 113 8.39 5.33 -8.16
N PHE A 114 9.62 5.81 -8.04
CA PHE A 114 10.24 6.15 -6.76
C PHE A 114 9.48 7.26 -6.04
N GLY A 115 9.20 8.38 -6.74
CA GLY A 115 8.43 9.49 -6.17
C GLY A 115 7.00 9.10 -5.79
N ILE A 116 6.36 8.25 -6.60
CA ILE A 116 5.01 7.71 -6.32
C ILE A 116 5.04 6.82 -5.07
N SER A 117 6.08 5.99 -4.90
CA SER A 117 6.25 5.16 -3.71
C SER A 117 6.42 5.99 -2.44
N LEU A 118 7.27 7.02 -2.48
CA LEU A 118 7.48 7.94 -1.37
C LEU A 118 6.18 8.65 -0.96
N ALA A 119 5.46 9.19 -1.94
CA ALA A 119 4.19 9.87 -1.69
C ALA A 119 3.14 8.89 -1.12
N GLY A 120 3.09 7.66 -1.63
CA GLY A 120 2.22 6.61 -1.11
C GLY A 120 2.50 6.26 0.34
N ALA A 121 3.77 6.06 0.69
CA ALA A 121 4.19 5.76 2.06
C ALA A 121 3.88 6.92 3.02
N LEU A 122 4.23 8.16 2.64
CA LEU A 122 3.93 9.37 3.43
C LEU A 122 2.42 9.51 3.66
N THR A 123 1.63 9.42 2.59
CA THR A 123 0.18 9.58 2.68
C THR A 123 -0.47 8.49 3.53
N SER A 124 -0.02 7.24 3.38
CA SER A 124 -0.52 6.13 4.20
C SER A 124 -0.27 6.37 5.68
N ASN A 125 0.97 6.69 6.05
CA ASN A 125 1.36 6.86 7.44
C ASN A 125 0.77 8.14 8.07
N LEU A 126 0.70 9.25 7.32
CA LEU A 126 0.05 10.46 7.78
C LEU A 126 -1.45 10.24 8.01
N SER A 127 -2.14 9.56 7.10
CA SER A 127 -3.56 9.21 7.27
C SER A 127 -3.77 8.36 8.52
N GLN A 128 -2.90 7.39 8.78
CA GLN A 128 -2.95 6.59 10.00
C GLN A 128 -2.72 7.43 11.26
N ALA A 129 -1.75 8.36 11.24
CA ALA A 129 -1.49 9.27 12.35
C ALA A 129 -2.71 10.17 12.67
N PHE A 130 -3.32 10.74 11.61
CA PHE A 130 -4.56 11.53 11.78
C PHE A 130 -5.71 10.72 12.37
N LEU A 131 -5.99 9.54 11.79
CA LEU A 131 -7.05 8.67 12.29
C LEU A 131 -6.80 8.23 13.73
N SER A 132 -5.54 7.90 14.09
CA SER A 132 -5.19 7.45 15.43
C SER A 132 -5.52 8.51 16.48
N LYS A 133 -5.30 9.78 16.19
CA LYS A 133 -5.64 10.87 17.09
C LYS A 133 -7.15 11.09 17.20
N TYR A 134 -7.84 11.18 16.05
CA TYR A 134 -9.26 11.60 16.04
C TYR A 134 -10.22 10.49 16.46
N LEU A 135 -9.96 9.23 16.06
CA LEU A 135 -10.85 8.11 16.36
C LEU A 135 -10.49 7.35 17.63
N PHE A 136 -9.22 7.29 17.97
CA PHE A 136 -8.74 6.42 19.05
C PHE A 136 -8.10 7.21 20.22
N HIS A 137 -8.11 8.55 20.17
CA HIS A 137 -7.59 9.43 21.21
C HIS A 137 -6.16 9.04 21.65
N LEU A 138 -5.35 8.52 20.72
CA LEU A 138 -3.95 8.15 20.98
C LEU A 138 -3.07 9.40 21.14
N PRO A 139 -1.85 9.25 21.71
CA PRO A 139 -0.99 10.37 22.09
C PRO A 139 -0.78 11.43 21.01
N ASP A 140 -0.44 12.65 21.43
CA ASP A 140 -0.31 13.80 20.55
C ASP A 140 0.51 13.51 19.28
N ILE A 141 -0.11 13.73 18.13
CA ILE A 141 0.50 13.60 16.81
C ILE A 141 1.84 14.36 16.73
N LYS A 142 2.01 15.46 17.49
CA LYS A 142 3.22 16.28 17.46
C LYS A 142 4.50 15.45 17.72
N PHE A 143 4.45 14.49 18.64
CA PHE A 143 5.57 13.61 18.95
C PHE A 143 5.74 12.49 17.90
N LEU A 144 4.67 12.14 17.18
CA LEU A 144 4.66 11.06 16.20
C LEU A 144 4.99 11.54 14.77
N ILE A 145 4.81 12.82 14.44
CA ILE A 145 5.02 13.34 13.09
C ILE A 145 6.44 13.08 12.61
N VAL A 146 7.46 13.41 13.42
CA VAL A 146 8.87 13.28 13.01
C VAL A 146 9.25 11.82 12.77
N PRO A 147 9.04 10.89 13.72
CA PRO A 147 9.38 9.48 13.48
C PRO A 147 8.55 8.85 12.36
N VAL A 148 7.28 9.23 12.20
CA VAL A 148 6.43 8.77 11.09
C VAL A 148 6.94 9.25 9.74
N PHE A 149 7.37 10.50 9.67
CA PHE A 149 7.94 11.07 8.44
C PHE A 149 9.24 10.36 8.05
N VAL A 150 10.17 10.19 8.99
CA VAL A 150 11.43 9.47 8.77
C VAL A 150 11.18 8.02 8.34
N LEU A 151 10.28 7.32 9.05
CA LEU A 151 9.90 5.94 8.68
C LEU A 151 9.34 5.88 7.27
N SER A 152 8.47 6.82 6.90
CA SER A 152 7.87 6.86 5.56
C SER A 152 8.91 7.09 4.46
N LEU A 153 9.91 7.94 4.72
CA LEU A 153 11.01 8.17 3.76
C LEU A 153 11.84 6.90 3.58
N ILE A 154 12.20 6.22 4.66
CA ILE A 154 12.99 4.99 4.60
C ILE A 154 12.21 3.91 3.85
N THR A 155 10.99 3.62 4.28
CA THR A 155 10.18 2.54 3.73
C THR A 155 9.75 2.84 2.29
N GLY A 156 9.34 4.07 1.99
CA GLY A 156 8.99 4.51 0.65
C GLY A 156 10.17 4.43 -0.32
N SER A 157 11.39 4.74 0.15
CA SER A 157 12.61 4.60 -0.66
C SER A 157 12.92 3.15 -0.96
N VAL A 158 12.88 2.27 0.04
CA VAL A 158 13.14 0.84 -0.13
C VAL A 158 12.12 0.22 -1.09
N VAL A 159 10.82 0.47 -0.86
CA VAL A 159 9.74 -0.02 -1.72
C VAL A 159 9.89 0.51 -3.15
N GLY A 160 10.23 1.80 -3.30
CA GLY A 160 10.44 2.43 -4.62
C GLY A 160 11.60 1.81 -5.40
N ILE A 161 12.74 1.58 -4.75
CA ILE A 161 13.91 0.95 -5.35
C ILE A 161 13.57 -0.48 -5.80
N ILE A 162 13.01 -1.29 -4.90
CA ILE A 162 12.63 -2.67 -5.23
C ILE A 162 11.64 -2.70 -6.41
N THR A 163 10.66 -1.80 -6.40
CA THR A 163 9.67 -1.73 -7.49
C THR A 163 10.31 -1.39 -8.82
N ILE A 164 11.27 -0.44 -8.85
CA ILE A 164 11.99 -0.08 -10.08
C ILE A 164 12.78 -1.29 -10.61
N PHE A 165 13.48 -2.02 -9.75
CA PHE A 165 14.19 -3.23 -10.17
C PHE A 165 13.25 -4.26 -10.78
N LEU A 166 12.14 -4.57 -10.11
CA LEU A 166 11.17 -5.56 -10.59
C LEU A 166 10.47 -5.14 -11.89
N ILE A 167 10.27 -3.85 -12.10
CA ILE A 167 9.66 -3.35 -13.34
C ILE A 167 10.69 -3.34 -14.48
N LYS A 168 11.94 -2.96 -14.21
CA LYS A 168 12.99 -2.86 -15.22
C LYS A 168 13.32 -4.21 -15.87
N ASP A 169 13.29 -5.29 -15.10
CA ASP A 169 13.55 -6.64 -15.61
C ASP A 169 12.41 -7.20 -16.49
N ASN A 170 11.27 -6.51 -16.56
CA ASN A 170 10.08 -6.92 -17.32
C ASN A 170 9.77 -6.01 -18.53
N TYR A 171 10.64 -5.05 -18.81
CA TYR A 171 10.62 -4.21 -20.03
C TYR A 171 11.86 -4.47 -20.87
#